data_ee0c8533e6e13d6fa61e10ed1d57c9b1
#
_entry.id   ee0c8533e6e13d6fa61e10ed1d57c9b1
#
_cell.length_a   1.000
_cell.length_b   1.000
_cell.length_c   1.000
_cell.angle_alpha   90.00
_cell.angle_beta   90.00
_cell.angle_gamma   90.00
#
_symmetry.space_group_name_H-M   'P 1'
#
loop_
_entity.id
_entity.type
_entity.pdbx_description
1 polymer ?
#
loop_
_entity_poly.entity_id
_entity_poly.type
_entity_poly.pdbx_seq_one_letter_code
_entity_poly.pdbx_strand_id
1 'polypeptide(L)'
;MIDYVSLYTQIHIPRKNFSNLTWSLIEKNTGNYFFKKIGTVKLRYFIETQRFIITGKLINLFYDTQVLNVDDIYGEDIARFTKEVNEYLSRLTGIKMDICGFTVSRIDYCFNVETPFVQAYLDLLNCAFKTVDVGQRRNFSKEYRTPGSVYIKTASDYRKNTRTNYTLNFYDKTDWIDHQRKSGHRISKEDDAFAKDILRLEVQASYVLLDAISKKRHVERTFENFFSYEVAFETISSVYSRIFHSGISHDYYTYQTAKQLVRNLKARHVMELAAEHHPISAPTYRYAVNLIKNKGIFPYAFLPANSEVDCLPNPLALIEGKISRQIKGI
;
A
#
# COMPACT_ATOMS: atom_id res chain seq x y z
N MET A 1 2.24 -2.98 -7.89
CA MET A 1 2.89 -1.70 -7.49
C MET A 1 1.90 -0.60 -7.09
N ILE A 2 0.90 -0.28 -7.89
CA ILE A 2 -0.11 0.74 -7.56
C ILE A 2 -1.51 0.15 -7.64
N ASP A 3 -2.31 0.33 -6.59
CA ASP A 3 -3.70 -0.12 -6.53
C ASP A 3 -4.69 1.02 -6.81
N TYR A 4 -4.47 2.19 -6.24
CA TYR A 4 -5.38 3.32 -6.36
C TYR A 4 -4.64 4.64 -6.53
N VAL A 5 -5.20 5.54 -7.31
CA VAL A 5 -4.68 6.90 -7.47
C VAL A 5 -5.78 7.96 -7.36
N SER A 6 -5.36 9.16 -6.98
CA SER A 6 -6.12 10.39 -7.18
C SER A 6 -5.20 11.41 -7.84
N LEU A 7 -5.47 11.68 -9.11
CA LEU A 7 -4.68 12.56 -9.98
C LEU A 7 -5.53 13.76 -10.39
N TYR A 8 -4.89 14.89 -10.62
CA TYR A 8 -5.57 16.05 -11.21
C TYR A 8 -4.64 16.89 -12.08
N THR A 9 -5.25 17.61 -13.02
CA THR A 9 -4.58 18.65 -13.81
C THR A 9 -5.55 19.80 -14.10
N GLN A 10 -5.02 20.97 -14.45
CA GLN A 10 -5.80 22.07 -15.03
C GLN A 10 -5.64 22.02 -16.55
N ILE A 11 -6.77 21.85 -17.26
CA ILE A 11 -6.78 21.71 -18.71
C ILE A 11 -8.14 22.17 -19.26
N HIS A 12 -8.11 22.90 -20.34
CA HIS A 12 -9.34 23.31 -21.01
C HIS A 12 -9.87 22.18 -21.89
N ILE A 13 -11.09 21.70 -21.59
CA ILE A 13 -11.81 20.74 -22.42
C ILE A 13 -13.09 21.40 -22.91
N PRO A 14 -13.27 21.57 -24.23
CA PRO A 14 -14.49 22.17 -24.79
C PRO A 14 -15.76 21.42 -24.37
N ARG A 15 -16.81 22.12 -23.93
CA ARG A 15 -18.06 21.49 -23.48
C ARG A 15 -18.68 20.55 -24.51
N LYS A 16 -18.57 20.87 -25.81
CA LYS A 16 -19.05 20.02 -26.90
C LYS A 16 -18.46 18.60 -26.90
N ASN A 17 -17.25 18.42 -26.33
CA ASN A 17 -16.63 17.13 -26.28
C ASN A 17 -17.30 16.18 -25.27
N PHE A 18 -18.00 16.71 -24.27
CA PHE A 18 -18.75 15.91 -23.30
C PHE A 18 -20.14 15.48 -23.78
N SER A 19 -20.77 16.27 -24.69
CA SER A 19 -22.12 15.99 -25.22
C SER A 19 -22.18 14.70 -26.05
N ASN A 20 -21.08 14.33 -26.69
CA ASN A 20 -21.01 13.17 -27.61
C ASN A 20 -20.54 11.88 -26.94
N LEU A 21 -20.17 11.88 -25.65
CA LEU A 21 -19.34 10.83 -25.04
C LEU A 21 -19.89 10.24 -23.74
N THR A 22 -21.20 10.23 -23.55
CA THR A 22 -21.85 9.58 -22.37
C THR A 22 -21.34 10.07 -21.00
N TRP A 23 -21.03 11.37 -20.91
CA TRP A 23 -20.76 12.00 -19.64
C TRP A 23 -22.06 12.52 -19.01
N SER A 24 -22.18 12.43 -17.70
CA SER A 24 -23.28 13.00 -16.94
C SER A 24 -22.90 14.38 -16.42
N LEU A 25 -23.70 15.40 -16.67
CA LEU A 25 -23.56 16.68 -15.99
C LEU A 25 -24.14 16.55 -14.58
N ILE A 26 -23.33 16.89 -13.58
CA ILE A 26 -23.73 16.93 -12.17
C ILE A 26 -23.70 18.38 -11.72
N GLU A 27 -24.85 18.88 -11.31
CA GLU A 27 -25.02 20.24 -10.78
C GLU A 27 -25.00 20.20 -9.26
N LYS A 28 -24.14 20.99 -8.64
CA LYS A 28 -24.04 21.13 -7.19
C LYS A 28 -23.79 22.57 -6.79
N ASN A 29 -24.19 22.93 -5.57
CA ASN A 29 -23.89 24.24 -4.98
C ASN A 29 -22.40 24.58 -4.92
N THR A 30 -21.53 23.55 -4.95
CA THR A 30 -20.07 23.67 -4.92
C THR A 30 -19.42 23.75 -6.31
N GLY A 31 -20.22 23.83 -7.37
CA GLY A 31 -19.78 23.89 -8.76
C GLY A 31 -20.25 22.72 -9.61
N ASN A 32 -20.41 22.97 -10.89
CA ASN A 32 -20.88 22.01 -11.87
C ASN A 32 -19.71 21.22 -12.46
N TYR A 33 -19.92 19.92 -12.67
CA TYR A 33 -18.89 19.09 -13.28
C TYR A 33 -19.47 17.98 -14.15
N PHE A 34 -18.75 17.62 -15.19
CA PHE A 34 -19.00 16.41 -15.97
C PHE A 34 -18.41 15.21 -15.24
N PHE A 35 -19.18 14.12 -15.19
CA PHE A 35 -18.83 12.88 -14.49
C PHE A 35 -18.92 11.69 -15.41
N LYS A 36 -17.94 10.79 -15.31
CA LYS A 36 -17.97 9.47 -15.94
C LYS A 36 -17.37 8.44 -14.99
N LYS A 37 -17.99 7.26 -14.90
CA LYS A 37 -17.47 6.12 -14.18
C LYS A 37 -17.18 4.98 -15.15
N ILE A 38 -15.99 4.37 -15.01
CA ILE A 38 -15.52 3.23 -15.81
C ILE A 38 -14.93 2.22 -14.84
N GLY A 39 -15.60 1.10 -14.62
CA GLY A 39 -15.25 0.18 -13.53
C GLY A 39 -15.20 0.92 -12.19
N THR A 40 -14.05 0.89 -11.53
CA THR A 40 -13.81 1.63 -10.29
C THR A 40 -13.29 3.04 -10.50
N VAL A 41 -12.89 3.39 -11.73
CA VAL A 41 -12.32 4.71 -12.06
C VAL A 41 -13.43 5.75 -12.21
N LYS A 42 -13.26 6.88 -11.54
CA LYS A 42 -14.15 8.04 -11.61
C LYS A 42 -13.41 9.21 -12.22
N LEU A 43 -13.97 9.75 -13.30
CA LEU A 43 -13.47 10.92 -14.00
C LEU A 43 -14.40 12.09 -13.71
N ARG A 44 -13.84 13.25 -13.37
CA ARG A 44 -14.59 14.48 -13.10
C ARG A 44 -13.90 15.65 -13.78
N TYR A 45 -14.68 16.48 -14.47
CA TYR A 45 -14.20 17.72 -15.03
C TYR A 45 -15.02 18.89 -14.48
N PHE A 46 -14.41 19.71 -13.65
CA PHE A 46 -15.02 20.91 -13.07
C PHE A 46 -14.94 22.07 -14.06
N ILE A 47 -16.09 22.58 -14.43
CA ILE A 47 -16.23 23.52 -15.55
C ILE A 47 -15.59 24.87 -15.22
N GLU A 48 -15.87 25.40 -14.03
CA GLU A 48 -15.44 26.73 -13.60
C GLU A 48 -13.93 26.80 -13.38
N THR A 49 -13.34 25.75 -12.83
CA THR A 49 -11.91 25.68 -12.51
C THR A 49 -11.08 25.02 -13.60
N GLN A 50 -11.72 24.50 -14.65
CA GLN A 50 -11.08 23.70 -15.71
C GLN A 50 -10.22 22.57 -15.16
N ARG A 51 -10.63 22.00 -14.03
CA ARG A 51 -9.88 20.97 -13.33
C ARG A 51 -10.40 19.58 -13.70
N PHE A 52 -9.52 18.77 -14.27
CA PHE A 52 -9.78 17.36 -14.56
C PHE A 52 -9.22 16.49 -13.45
N ILE A 53 -10.03 15.58 -12.90
CA ILE A 53 -9.67 14.71 -11.79
C ILE A 53 -9.94 13.25 -12.17
N ILE A 54 -8.96 12.39 -11.91
CA ILE A 54 -9.05 10.93 -12.05
C ILE A 54 -8.91 10.32 -10.68
N THR A 55 -9.83 9.44 -10.29
CA THR A 55 -9.73 8.69 -9.03
C THR A 55 -10.11 7.24 -9.24
N GLY A 56 -9.33 6.32 -8.72
CA GLY A 56 -9.63 4.90 -8.79
C GLY A 56 -8.41 4.04 -9.14
N LYS A 57 -8.69 2.78 -9.42
CA LYS A 57 -7.70 1.79 -9.84
C LYS A 57 -7.53 1.87 -11.36
N LEU A 58 -6.46 2.53 -11.85
CA LEU A 58 -6.29 2.84 -13.28
C LEU A 58 -6.34 1.61 -14.19
N ILE A 59 -5.89 0.44 -13.72
CA ILE A 59 -5.96 -0.80 -14.49
C ILE A 59 -7.40 -1.14 -14.89
N ASN A 60 -8.40 -0.71 -14.12
CA ASN A 60 -9.80 -0.94 -14.41
C ASN A 60 -10.37 -0.05 -15.53
N LEU A 61 -9.53 0.76 -16.17
CA LEU A 61 -9.89 1.36 -17.47
C LEU A 61 -9.93 0.30 -18.57
N PHE A 62 -9.20 -0.81 -18.41
CA PHE A 62 -9.00 -1.84 -19.43
C PHE A 62 -9.44 -3.23 -18.98
N TYR A 63 -9.32 -3.51 -17.68
CA TYR A 63 -9.56 -4.84 -17.10
C TYR A 63 -10.54 -4.72 -15.92
N ASP A 64 -11.55 -5.56 -15.89
CA ASP A 64 -12.48 -5.68 -14.75
C ASP A 64 -11.88 -6.62 -13.72
N THR A 65 -10.91 -6.11 -12.95
CA THR A 65 -10.20 -6.89 -11.93
C THR A 65 -10.23 -6.23 -10.56
N GLN A 66 -10.41 -7.05 -9.53
CA GLN A 66 -10.34 -6.62 -8.13
C GLN A 66 -8.98 -6.91 -7.49
N VAL A 67 -8.17 -7.75 -8.10
CA VAL A 67 -6.91 -8.27 -7.51
C VAL A 67 -5.68 -7.74 -8.21
N LEU A 68 -5.64 -7.84 -9.55
CA LEU A 68 -4.47 -7.52 -10.35
C LEU A 68 -4.12 -6.03 -10.27
N ASN A 69 -2.84 -5.73 -10.23
CA ASN A 69 -2.30 -4.37 -10.32
C ASN A 69 -1.67 -4.16 -11.69
N VAL A 70 -1.16 -2.96 -11.92
CA VAL A 70 -0.47 -2.62 -13.17
C VAL A 70 0.72 -3.55 -13.42
N ASP A 71 1.50 -3.84 -12.41
CA ASP A 71 2.69 -4.70 -12.49
C ASP A 71 2.36 -6.19 -12.73
N ASP A 72 1.19 -6.65 -12.33
CA ASP A 72 0.76 -8.04 -12.59
C ASP A 72 0.44 -8.26 -14.08
N ILE A 73 0.10 -7.20 -14.84
CA ILE A 73 -0.31 -7.27 -16.24
C ILE A 73 0.77 -6.74 -17.20
N TYR A 74 1.38 -5.60 -16.84
CA TYR A 74 2.34 -4.91 -17.70
C TYR A 74 3.80 -5.20 -17.32
N GLY A 75 4.05 -5.86 -16.17
CA GLY A 75 5.39 -6.08 -15.68
C GLY A 75 6.13 -4.76 -15.48
N GLU A 76 7.30 -4.65 -16.11
CA GLU A 76 8.13 -3.43 -16.08
C GLU A 76 7.74 -2.40 -17.16
N ASP A 77 6.86 -2.74 -18.09
CA ASP A 77 6.47 -1.85 -19.20
C ASP A 77 5.47 -0.78 -18.78
N ILE A 78 5.88 0.02 -17.79
CA ILE A 78 5.13 1.18 -17.28
C ILE A 78 4.85 2.19 -18.40
N ALA A 79 5.78 2.33 -19.35
CA ALA A 79 5.64 3.25 -20.47
C ALA A 79 4.48 2.84 -21.39
N ARG A 80 4.33 1.54 -21.67
CA ARG A 80 3.20 1.01 -22.41
C ARG A 80 1.88 1.26 -21.71
N PHE A 81 1.79 0.97 -20.42
CA PHE A 81 0.59 1.25 -19.64
C PHE A 81 0.20 2.75 -19.69
N THR A 82 1.17 3.62 -19.45
CA THR A 82 0.97 5.07 -19.47
C THR A 82 0.49 5.56 -20.84
N LYS A 83 1.06 5.03 -21.92
CA LYS A 83 0.65 5.32 -23.30
C LYS A 83 -0.80 4.91 -23.54
N GLU A 84 -1.19 3.70 -23.15
CA GLU A 84 -2.56 3.19 -23.32
C GLU A 84 -3.58 4.05 -22.53
N VAL A 85 -3.24 4.48 -21.30
CA VAL A 85 -4.08 5.40 -20.51
C VAL A 85 -4.21 6.75 -21.20
N ASN A 86 -3.12 7.32 -21.71
CA ASN A 86 -3.12 8.59 -22.43
C ASN A 86 -4.00 8.55 -23.69
N GLU A 87 -3.88 7.49 -24.47
CA GLU A 87 -4.71 7.29 -25.68
C GLU A 87 -6.19 7.13 -25.33
N TYR A 88 -6.48 6.37 -24.27
CA TYR A 88 -7.86 6.17 -23.81
C TYR A 88 -8.49 7.47 -23.31
N LEU A 89 -7.79 8.22 -22.46
CA LEU A 89 -8.27 9.51 -21.95
C LEU A 89 -8.40 10.54 -23.07
N SER A 90 -7.49 10.56 -24.04
CA SER A 90 -7.56 11.47 -25.19
C SER A 90 -8.81 11.21 -26.04
N ARG A 91 -9.14 9.95 -26.29
CA ARG A 91 -10.40 9.57 -26.96
C ARG A 91 -11.63 9.99 -26.17
N LEU A 92 -11.60 9.82 -24.84
CA LEU A 92 -12.73 10.17 -23.97
C LEU A 92 -12.96 11.68 -23.81
N THR A 93 -11.95 12.49 -23.97
CA THR A 93 -12.03 13.94 -23.77
C THR A 93 -11.98 14.72 -25.07
N GLY A 94 -11.60 14.06 -26.17
CA GLY A 94 -11.44 14.70 -27.48
C GLY A 94 -10.27 15.70 -27.55
N ILE A 95 -9.34 15.64 -26.60
CA ILE A 95 -8.10 16.43 -26.58
C ILE A 95 -6.91 15.53 -26.20
N LYS A 96 -5.71 15.92 -26.58
CA LYS A 96 -4.49 15.19 -26.17
C LYS A 96 -4.34 15.24 -24.65
N MET A 97 -4.28 14.07 -24.03
CA MET A 97 -4.01 13.90 -22.59
C MET A 97 -2.64 13.27 -22.37
N ASP A 98 -1.96 13.73 -21.31
CA ASP A 98 -0.74 13.11 -20.83
C ASP A 98 -0.79 13.06 -19.31
N ILE A 99 -1.02 11.86 -18.74
CA ILE A 99 -1.12 11.68 -17.29
C ILE A 99 0.21 11.84 -16.58
N CYS A 100 1.35 11.74 -17.28
CA CYS A 100 2.67 11.92 -16.69
C CYS A 100 2.79 13.23 -15.93
N GLY A 101 2.27 14.32 -16.49
CA GLY A 101 2.25 15.66 -15.88
C GLY A 101 1.15 15.88 -14.85
N PHE A 102 0.26 14.91 -14.58
CA PHE A 102 -0.82 15.13 -13.62
C PHE A 102 -0.28 15.13 -12.19
N THR A 103 -0.77 16.07 -11.39
CA THR A 103 -0.41 16.15 -9.98
C THR A 103 -1.05 15.00 -9.19
N VAL A 104 -0.25 14.30 -8.39
CA VAL A 104 -0.71 13.23 -7.51
C VAL A 104 -1.20 13.84 -6.20
N SER A 105 -2.46 13.57 -5.83
CA SER A 105 -3.03 13.94 -4.53
C SER A 105 -3.16 12.76 -3.56
N ARG A 106 -3.24 11.54 -4.09
CA ARG A 106 -3.18 10.27 -3.36
C ARG A 106 -2.64 9.19 -4.28
N ILE A 107 -1.85 8.31 -3.72
CA ILE A 107 -1.43 7.08 -4.36
C ILE A 107 -1.39 5.95 -3.32
N ASP A 108 -1.92 4.80 -3.66
CA ASP A 108 -1.88 3.61 -2.82
C ASP A 108 -0.88 2.64 -3.45
N TYR A 109 0.31 2.60 -2.86
CA TYR A 109 1.35 1.65 -3.24
C TYR A 109 1.08 0.30 -2.63
N CYS A 110 1.24 -0.76 -3.40
CA CYS A 110 1.00 -2.12 -2.92
C CYS A 110 1.96 -3.12 -3.55
N PHE A 111 2.24 -4.18 -2.80
CA PHE A 111 2.93 -5.37 -3.27
C PHE A 111 2.20 -6.62 -2.84
N ASN A 112 2.17 -7.58 -3.74
CA ASN A 112 1.66 -8.92 -3.50
C ASN A 112 2.85 -9.83 -3.15
N VAL A 113 2.81 -10.44 -1.99
CA VAL A 113 3.77 -11.44 -1.52
C VAL A 113 3.09 -12.79 -1.57
N GLU A 114 3.54 -13.65 -2.46
CA GLU A 114 3.06 -15.04 -2.54
C GLU A 114 3.69 -15.87 -1.41
N THR A 115 2.85 -16.46 -0.58
CA THR A 115 3.29 -17.25 0.56
C THR A 115 2.15 -18.14 1.08
N PRO A 116 2.41 -19.42 1.40
CA PRO A 116 1.40 -20.28 2.03
C PRO A 116 1.15 -19.92 3.51
N PHE A 117 1.92 -18.99 4.07
CA PHE A 117 1.87 -18.62 5.50
C PHE A 117 1.22 -17.25 5.74
N VAL A 118 0.24 -16.85 4.93
CA VAL A 118 -0.42 -15.54 5.03
C VAL A 118 -0.94 -15.28 6.45
N GLN A 119 -1.65 -16.25 7.04
CA GLN A 119 -2.21 -16.08 8.39
C GLN A 119 -1.12 -15.91 9.45
N ALA A 120 -0.02 -16.67 9.36
CA ALA A 120 1.09 -16.54 10.30
C ALA A 120 1.72 -15.13 10.24
N TYR A 121 1.86 -14.55 9.04
CA TYR A 121 2.31 -13.17 8.91
C TYR A 121 1.34 -12.17 9.54
N LEU A 122 0.04 -12.33 9.33
CA LEU A 122 -0.98 -11.43 9.89
C LEU A 122 -0.99 -11.49 11.41
N ASP A 123 -0.90 -12.68 11.99
CA ASP A 123 -0.84 -12.88 13.44
C ASP A 123 0.41 -12.24 14.05
N LEU A 124 1.58 -12.44 13.42
CA LEU A 124 2.83 -11.82 13.83
C LEU A 124 2.78 -10.29 13.79
N LEU A 125 2.29 -9.73 12.68
CA LEU A 125 2.20 -8.28 12.51
C LEU A 125 1.21 -7.66 13.50
N ASN A 126 0.10 -8.35 13.80
CA ASN A 126 -0.83 -7.96 14.86
C ASN A 126 -0.17 -7.98 16.24
N CYS A 127 0.61 -9.02 16.55
CA CYS A 127 1.36 -9.12 17.79
C CYS A 127 2.44 -8.05 17.87
N ALA A 128 3.22 -7.85 16.81
CA ALA A 128 4.24 -6.81 16.73
C ALA A 128 3.65 -5.42 16.99
N PHE A 129 2.49 -5.13 16.40
CA PHE A 129 1.82 -3.85 16.60
C PHE A 129 1.32 -3.66 18.04
N LYS A 130 0.83 -4.71 18.70
CA LYS A 130 0.33 -4.65 20.09
C LYS A 130 1.45 -4.53 21.11
N THR A 131 2.59 -5.16 20.86
CA THR A 131 3.73 -5.18 21.80
C THR A 131 4.60 -3.93 21.76
N VAL A 132 4.50 -3.13 20.69
CA VAL A 132 5.27 -1.89 20.52
C VAL A 132 4.44 -0.69 20.90
N ASP A 133 4.99 0.17 21.75
CA ASP A 133 4.46 1.52 21.94
C ASP A 133 4.82 2.37 20.71
N VAL A 134 3.87 2.46 19.78
CA VAL A 134 3.99 3.24 18.56
C VAL A 134 3.46 4.67 18.70
N GLY A 135 3.18 5.09 19.92
CA GLY A 135 2.78 6.46 20.25
C GLY A 135 1.49 6.90 19.54
N GLN A 136 1.61 7.77 18.54
CA GLN A 136 0.45 8.38 17.87
C GLN A 136 -0.26 7.46 16.86
N ARG A 137 0.17 6.22 16.70
CA ARG A 137 -0.41 5.29 15.74
C ARG A 137 -1.52 4.45 16.37
N ARG A 138 -2.53 4.11 15.58
CA ARG A 138 -3.68 3.33 16.03
C ARG A 138 -3.95 2.20 15.06
N ASN A 139 -4.33 1.06 15.59
CA ASN A 139 -4.86 -0.04 14.81
C ASN A 139 -6.37 0.16 14.62
N PHE A 140 -6.83 0.15 13.37
CA PHE A 140 -8.22 0.30 12.98
C PHE A 140 -8.81 -0.97 12.35
N SER A 141 -8.18 -2.11 12.55
CA SER A 141 -8.53 -3.37 11.88
C SER A 141 -9.96 -3.84 12.08
N LYS A 142 -10.69 -3.29 13.06
CA LYS A 142 -11.95 -3.89 13.52
C LYS A 142 -13.21 -3.48 12.78
N GLU A 143 -13.22 -2.35 12.07
CA GLU A 143 -14.50 -1.79 11.60
C GLU A 143 -14.79 -1.96 10.11
N TYR A 144 -13.77 -2.15 9.26
CA TYR A 144 -13.93 -2.09 7.80
C TYR A 144 -13.17 -3.13 7.00
N ARG A 145 -12.56 -4.13 7.64
CA ARG A 145 -11.62 -5.03 6.99
C ARG A 145 -11.93 -6.50 7.30
N THR A 146 -11.37 -7.37 6.49
CA THR A 146 -11.43 -8.81 6.68
C THR A 146 -10.88 -9.22 8.05
N PRO A 147 -11.42 -10.25 8.69
CA PRO A 147 -10.87 -10.81 9.91
C PRO A 147 -9.37 -11.08 9.77
N GLY A 148 -8.58 -10.72 10.78
CA GLY A 148 -7.14 -10.94 10.76
C GLY A 148 -6.29 -9.85 10.08
N SER A 149 -6.89 -8.98 9.24
CA SER A 149 -6.13 -7.90 8.60
C SER A 149 -5.51 -6.93 9.62
N VAL A 150 -4.31 -6.44 9.29
CA VAL A 150 -3.62 -5.40 10.07
C VAL A 150 -3.80 -4.07 9.35
N TYR A 151 -4.43 -3.12 10.01
CA TYR A 151 -4.70 -1.80 9.48
C TYR A 151 -4.19 -0.73 10.44
N ILE A 152 -3.12 -0.05 10.06
CA ILE A 152 -2.42 0.92 10.90
C ILE A 152 -2.48 2.29 10.24
N LYS A 153 -2.94 3.29 10.98
CA LYS A 153 -3.12 4.65 10.52
C LYS A 153 -2.40 5.62 11.44
N THR A 154 -1.75 6.63 10.89
CA THR A 154 -1.25 7.73 11.72
C THR A 154 -2.40 8.47 12.38
N ALA A 155 -2.28 8.75 13.69
CA ALA A 155 -3.28 9.54 14.39
C ALA A 155 -3.35 10.95 13.79
N SER A 156 -4.56 11.43 13.54
CA SER A 156 -4.80 12.85 13.30
C SER A 156 -4.80 13.56 14.65
N ASP A 157 -3.91 14.50 14.86
CA ASP A 157 -4.00 15.39 16.01
C ASP A 157 -4.91 16.58 15.64
N TYR A 158 -6.14 16.54 16.09
CA TYR A 158 -7.12 17.59 15.86
C TYR A 158 -6.63 18.97 16.36
N ARG A 159 -5.81 18.98 17.44
CA ARG A 159 -5.27 20.21 18.02
C ARG A 159 -4.19 20.83 17.14
N LYS A 160 -3.46 20.02 16.37
CA LYS A 160 -2.37 20.45 15.48
C LYS A 160 -2.79 20.53 14.02
N ASN A 161 -4.05 20.32 13.70
CA ASN A 161 -4.55 20.29 12.32
C ASN A 161 -3.81 19.28 11.42
N THR A 162 -3.19 18.25 12.02
CA THR A 162 -2.44 17.23 11.30
C THR A 162 -3.40 16.20 10.72
N ARG A 163 -3.43 16.10 9.39
CA ARG A 163 -4.19 15.09 8.68
C ARG A 163 -3.45 13.75 8.72
N THR A 164 -4.18 12.66 8.58
CA THR A 164 -3.59 11.33 8.39
C THR A 164 -2.62 11.35 7.21
N ASN A 165 -1.35 11.04 7.46
CA ASN A 165 -0.32 11.11 6.44
C ASN A 165 -0.28 9.86 5.58
N TYR A 166 -0.52 8.70 6.21
CA TYR A 166 -0.54 7.40 5.55
C TYR A 166 -1.34 6.37 6.35
N THR A 167 -1.68 5.30 5.67
CA THR A 167 -2.18 4.07 6.26
C THR A 167 -1.31 2.91 5.76
N LEU A 168 -0.94 2.00 6.65
CA LEU A 168 -0.26 0.75 6.29
C LEU A 168 -1.23 -0.41 6.52
N ASN A 169 -1.45 -1.22 5.50
CA ASN A 169 -2.35 -2.35 5.51
C ASN A 169 -1.60 -3.64 5.19
N PHE A 170 -1.96 -4.71 5.91
CA PHE A 170 -1.61 -6.08 5.56
C PHE A 170 -2.90 -6.89 5.58
N TYR A 171 -3.15 -7.67 4.56
CA TYR A 171 -4.33 -8.50 4.50
C TYR A 171 -4.18 -9.68 3.55
N ASP A 172 -4.93 -10.73 3.85
CA ASP A 172 -5.13 -11.87 2.96
C ASP A 172 -5.98 -11.43 1.78
N LYS A 173 -5.49 -11.69 0.58
CA LYS A 173 -6.20 -11.33 -0.64
C LYS A 173 -7.42 -12.22 -0.87
N THR A 174 -7.38 -13.47 -0.42
CA THR A 174 -8.52 -14.40 -0.46
C THR A 174 -9.67 -13.89 0.40
N ASP A 175 -9.39 -13.56 1.66
CA ASP A 175 -10.39 -13.00 2.57
C ASP A 175 -11.00 -11.70 2.04
N TRP A 176 -10.16 -10.85 1.40
CA TRP A 176 -10.61 -9.61 0.80
C TRP A 176 -11.56 -9.87 -0.39
N ILE A 177 -11.26 -10.83 -1.25
CA ILE A 177 -12.11 -11.26 -2.37
C ILE A 177 -13.46 -11.79 -1.85
N ASP A 178 -13.45 -12.62 -0.81
CA ASP A 178 -14.67 -13.11 -0.19
C ASP A 178 -15.54 -12.00 0.38
N HIS A 179 -14.91 -11.00 0.98
CA HIS A 179 -15.62 -9.80 1.44
C HIS A 179 -16.24 -9.01 0.27
N GLN A 180 -15.53 -8.83 -0.84
CA GLN A 180 -16.06 -8.19 -2.04
C GLN A 180 -17.24 -8.99 -2.62
N ARG A 181 -17.15 -10.31 -2.68
CA ARG A 181 -18.21 -11.20 -3.15
C ARG A 181 -19.46 -11.07 -2.28
N LYS A 182 -19.31 -11.06 -0.95
CA LYS A 182 -20.40 -10.83 0.01
C LYS A 182 -21.02 -9.42 -0.13
N SER A 183 -20.26 -8.45 -0.58
CA SER A 183 -20.71 -7.09 -0.85
C SER A 183 -21.35 -6.91 -2.24
N GLY A 184 -21.58 -8.00 -2.99
CA GLY A 184 -22.26 -8.01 -4.27
C GLY A 184 -21.36 -7.70 -5.47
N HIS A 185 -20.04 -7.66 -5.31
CA HIS A 185 -19.13 -7.53 -6.44
C HIS A 185 -18.96 -8.85 -7.19
N ARG A 186 -18.97 -8.76 -8.52
CA ARG A 186 -18.65 -9.91 -9.37
C ARG A 186 -17.14 -10.14 -9.34
N ILE A 187 -16.74 -11.36 -9.04
CA ILE A 187 -15.33 -11.78 -9.01
C ILE A 187 -15.11 -12.79 -10.14
N SER A 188 -14.07 -12.59 -10.94
CA SER A 188 -13.67 -13.52 -11.99
C SER A 188 -13.02 -14.76 -11.39
N LYS A 189 -12.97 -15.86 -12.15
CA LYS A 189 -12.25 -17.07 -11.73
C LYS A 189 -10.74 -16.84 -11.68
N GLU A 190 -10.25 -15.99 -12.56
CA GLU A 190 -8.86 -15.57 -12.64
C GLU A 190 -8.45 -14.75 -11.39
N ASP A 191 -9.29 -13.78 -10.97
CA ASP A 191 -9.07 -13.04 -9.75
C ASP A 191 -9.08 -13.95 -8.52
N ASP A 192 -9.99 -14.92 -8.47
CA ASP A 192 -10.11 -15.89 -7.36
C ASP A 192 -8.86 -16.79 -7.26
N ALA A 193 -8.39 -17.30 -8.41
CA ALA A 193 -7.18 -18.11 -8.47
C ALA A 193 -5.91 -17.30 -8.09
N PHE A 194 -5.81 -16.07 -8.56
CA PHE A 194 -4.66 -15.20 -8.28
C PHE A 194 -4.60 -14.74 -6.82
N ALA A 195 -5.75 -14.61 -6.15
CA ALA A 195 -5.81 -14.15 -4.77
C ALA A 195 -5.27 -15.17 -3.76
N LYS A 196 -5.20 -16.45 -4.16
CA LYS A 196 -4.79 -17.55 -3.29
C LYS A 196 -3.33 -17.37 -2.83
N ASP A 197 -3.11 -17.58 -1.54
CA ASP A 197 -1.78 -17.52 -0.91
C ASP A 197 -1.07 -16.16 -1.10
N ILE A 198 -1.84 -15.07 -1.24
CA ILE A 198 -1.30 -13.71 -1.40
C ILE A 198 -1.49 -12.89 -0.12
N LEU A 199 -0.37 -12.57 0.53
CA LEU A 199 -0.28 -11.49 1.51
C LEU A 199 -0.10 -10.16 0.76
N ARG A 200 -1.06 -9.25 0.88
CA ARG A 200 -0.89 -7.90 0.32
C ARG A 200 -0.40 -6.92 1.36
N LEU A 201 0.65 -6.19 1.00
CA LEU A 201 1.15 -5.02 1.70
C LEU A 201 0.71 -3.78 0.93
N GLU A 202 0.12 -2.80 1.62
CA GLU A 202 -0.37 -1.57 0.99
C GLU A 202 -0.07 -0.36 1.85
N VAL A 203 0.45 0.70 1.26
CA VAL A 203 0.57 2.02 1.87
C VAL A 203 -0.29 3.01 1.11
N GLN A 204 -1.31 3.54 1.79
CA GLN A 204 -2.11 4.64 1.27
C GLN A 204 -1.42 5.96 1.59
N ALA A 205 -0.75 6.53 0.61
CA ALA A 205 -0.02 7.78 0.75
C ALA A 205 -0.95 8.97 0.45
N SER A 206 -1.23 9.77 1.48
CA SER A 206 -1.98 11.02 1.33
C SER A 206 -1.08 12.16 0.87
N TYR A 207 -1.70 13.30 0.53
CA TYR A 207 -1.01 14.53 0.14
C TYR A 207 0.21 14.86 1.02
N VAL A 208 0.08 14.74 2.34
CA VAL A 208 1.16 15.13 3.28
C VAL A 208 2.39 14.23 3.16
N LEU A 209 2.19 12.92 3.01
CA LEU A 209 3.33 12.00 2.79
C LEU A 209 3.95 12.22 1.41
N LEU A 210 3.12 12.41 0.38
CA LEU A 210 3.59 12.68 -0.99
C LEU A 210 4.39 13.97 -1.09
N ASP A 211 3.96 15.03 -0.40
CA ASP A 211 4.71 16.30 -0.34
C ASP A 211 6.07 16.12 0.36
N ALA A 212 6.12 15.33 1.44
CA ALA A 212 7.38 15.01 2.11
C ALA A 212 8.35 14.21 1.21
N ILE A 213 7.84 13.25 0.43
CA ILE A 213 8.63 12.48 -0.53
C ILE A 213 9.15 13.40 -1.66
N SER A 214 8.26 14.23 -2.24
CA SER A 214 8.59 15.21 -3.26
C SER A 214 9.75 16.12 -2.83
N LYS A 215 9.67 16.70 -1.62
CA LYS A 215 10.71 17.54 -1.04
C LYS A 215 12.03 16.78 -0.81
N LYS A 216 11.96 15.56 -0.27
CA LYS A 216 13.15 14.73 -0.04
C LYS A 216 13.88 14.38 -1.32
N ARG A 217 13.14 14.10 -2.40
CA ARG A 217 13.69 13.70 -3.70
C ARG A 217 13.96 14.88 -4.62
N HIS A 218 13.59 16.11 -4.23
CA HIS A 218 13.70 17.32 -5.06
C HIS A 218 13.01 17.20 -6.42
N VAL A 219 11.84 16.57 -6.47
CA VAL A 219 11.03 16.37 -7.68
C VAL A 219 9.63 16.92 -7.50
N GLU A 220 9.00 17.29 -8.61
CA GLU A 220 7.58 17.67 -8.61
C GLU A 220 6.68 16.48 -8.30
N ARG A 221 5.52 16.75 -7.71
CA ARG A 221 4.55 15.72 -7.35
C ARG A 221 3.69 15.32 -8.56
N THR A 222 4.33 14.91 -9.64
CA THR A 222 3.71 14.43 -10.85
C THR A 222 3.56 12.92 -10.87
N PHE A 223 2.64 12.40 -11.68
CA PHE A 223 2.44 10.96 -11.82
C PHE A 223 3.72 10.28 -12.30
N GLU A 224 4.43 10.85 -13.26
CA GLU A 224 5.71 10.33 -13.76
C GLU A 224 6.74 10.09 -12.65
N ASN A 225 6.92 11.08 -11.76
CA ASN A 225 7.90 11.00 -10.68
C ASN A 225 7.51 10.02 -9.56
N PHE A 226 6.20 9.70 -9.43
CA PHE A 226 5.67 8.86 -8.36
C PHE A 226 5.26 7.47 -8.85
N PHE A 227 5.19 7.24 -10.16
CA PHE A 227 4.84 5.96 -10.73
C PHE A 227 6.11 5.13 -11.03
N SER A 228 6.83 4.74 -10.00
CA SER A 228 8.02 3.88 -10.11
C SER A 228 8.09 2.85 -8.98
N TYR A 229 8.72 1.71 -9.28
CA TYR A 229 8.99 0.65 -8.30
C TYR A 229 9.86 1.16 -7.14
N GLU A 230 10.85 1.98 -7.45
CA GLU A 230 11.75 2.55 -6.45
C GLU A 230 11.00 3.40 -5.43
N VAL A 231 10.15 4.34 -5.89
CA VAL A 231 9.36 5.20 -5.01
C VAL A 231 8.35 4.38 -4.21
N ALA A 232 7.71 3.39 -4.83
CA ALA A 232 6.77 2.49 -4.17
C ALA A 232 7.45 1.72 -3.05
N PHE A 233 8.60 1.09 -3.32
CA PHE A 233 9.33 0.29 -2.34
C PHE A 233 9.93 1.15 -1.23
N GLU A 234 10.55 2.29 -1.56
CA GLU A 234 11.07 3.25 -0.56
C GLU A 234 9.96 3.72 0.37
N THR A 235 8.78 4.02 -0.20
CA THR A 235 7.63 4.48 0.58
C THR A 235 7.15 3.40 1.55
N ILE A 236 6.92 2.18 1.07
CA ILE A 236 6.45 1.06 1.91
C ILE A 236 7.50 0.72 2.97
N SER A 237 8.77 0.59 2.60
CA SER A 237 9.85 0.27 3.52
C SER A 237 10.04 1.33 4.60
N SER A 238 9.96 2.62 4.21
CA SER A 238 10.04 3.73 5.16
C SER A 238 8.88 3.73 6.16
N VAL A 239 7.66 3.50 5.70
CA VAL A 239 6.46 3.45 6.56
C VAL A 239 6.53 2.23 7.48
N TYR A 240 6.86 1.06 6.94
CA TYR A 240 7.04 -0.17 7.71
C TYR A 240 8.08 0.00 8.82
N SER A 241 9.27 0.49 8.47
CA SER A 241 10.36 0.68 9.43
C SER A 241 10.03 1.69 10.52
N ARG A 242 9.24 2.73 10.21
CA ARG A 242 8.76 3.68 11.23
C ARG A 242 7.78 3.05 12.21
N ILE A 243 6.96 2.10 11.75
CA ILE A 243 5.95 1.44 12.59
C ILE A 243 6.57 0.33 13.41
N PHE A 244 7.33 -0.55 12.77
CA PHE A 244 7.88 -1.74 13.41
C PHE A 244 9.31 -1.55 13.90
N HIS A 245 9.95 -0.41 13.63
CA HIS A 245 11.34 -0.10 14.00
C HIS A 245 12.34 -1.19 13.57
N SER A 246 12.01 -1.94 12.53
CA SER A 246 12.83 -3.03 12.00
C SER A 246 13.27 -2.73 10.58
N GLY A 247 14.48 -3.17 10.24
CA GLY A 247 14.95 -3.17 8.86
C GLY A 247 14.45 -4.37 8.06
N ILE A 248 14.73 -4.37 6.77
CA ILE A 248 14.38 -5.45 5.83
C ILE A 248 15.01 -6.79 6.19
N SER A 249 16.19 -6.77 6.82
CA SER A 249 16.99 -7.96 7.10
C SER A 249 16.58 -8.77 8.33
N HIS A 250 15.47 -8.39 8.99
CA HIS A 250 15.03 -9.07 10.20
C HIS A 250 13.91 -10.05 9.88
N ASP A 251 14.21 -11.34 10.00
CA ASP A 251 13.24 -12.42 9.85
C ASP A 251 12.45 -12.67 11.13
N TYR A 252 11.30 -13.33 10.99
CA TYR A 252 10.47 -13.76 12.11
C TYR A 252 10.81 -15.20 12.49
N TYR A 253 11.26 -15.41 13.71
CA TYR A 253 11.59 -16.72 14.27
C TYR A 253 10.60 -17.13 15.33
N THR A 254 10.48 -18.44 15.60
CA THR A 254 9.91 -18.88 16.87
C THR A 254 10.77 -18.36 18.02
N TYR A 255 10.17 -18.12 19.20
CA TYR A 255 10.95 -17.65 20.35
C TYR A 255 12.07 -18.64 20.72
N GLN A 256 11.81 -19.93 20.62
CA GLN A 256 12.80 -20.96 20.94
C GLN A 256 14.01 -20.92 20.00
N THR A 257 13.76 -20.81 18.69
CA THR A 257 14.83 -20.67 17.69
C THR A 257 15.60 -19.37 17.89
N ALA A 258 14.90 -18.25 18.05
CA ALA A 258 15.52 -16.95 18.28
C ALA A 258 16.38 -16.93 19.56
N LYS A 259 15.91 -17.55 20.64
CA LYS A 259 16.63 -17.66 21.91
C LYS A 259 17.97 -18.40 21.77
N GLN A 260 18.06 -19.39 20.90
CA GLN A 260 19.31 -20.12 20.62
C GLN A 260 20.33 -19.22 19.88
N LEU A 261 19.86 -18.34 19.01
CA LEU A 261 20.69 -17.45 18.20
C LEU A 261 21.22 -16.23 18.97
N VAL A 262 20.59 -15.85 20.08
CA VAL A 262 20.94 -14.67 20.88
C VAL A 262 21.61 -15.05 22.18
N ARG A 263 22.89 -14.67 22.36
CA ARG A 263 23.64 -14.95 23.59
C ARG A 263 23.44 -13.88 24.68
N ASN A 264 23.06 -12.65 24.31
CA ASN A 264 22.95 -11.56 25.27
C ASN A 264 21.71 -11.70 26.15
N LEU A 265 21.89 -11.80 27.47
CA LEU A 265 20.81 -12.02 28.43
C LEU A 265 19.77 -10.89 28.47
N LYS A 266 20.20 -9.62 28.31
CA LYS A 266 19.28 -8.49 28.29
C LYS A 266 18.41 -8.49 27.01
N ALA A 267 19.01 -8.84 25.87
CA ALA A 267 18.24 -9.00 24.63
C ALA A 267 17.26 -10.18 24.73
N ARG A 268 17.68 -11.30 25.33
CA ARG A 268 16.77 -12.45 25.59
C ARG A 268 15.58 -12.07 26.45
N HIS A 269 15.77 -11.29 27.50
CA HIS A 269 14.67 -10.83 28.34
C HIS A 269 13.65 -9.96 27.53
N VAL A 270 14.13 -9.06 26.69
CA VAL A 270 13.22 -8.28 25.81
C VAL A 270 12.48 -9.17 24.82
N MET A 271 13.15 -10.20 24.28
CA MET A 271 12.52 -11.19 23.41
C MET A 271 11.46 -12.03 24.14
N GLU A 272 11.70 -12.37 25.41
CA GLU A 272 10.75 -13.08 26.26
C GLU A 272 9.49 -12.24 26.48
N LEU A 273 9.63 -10.98 26.85
CA LEU A 273 8.52 -10.04 26.96
C LEU A 273 7.72 -9.93 25.64
N ALA A 274 8.42 -9.89 24.50
CA ALA A 274 7.76 -9.86 23.19
C ALA A 274 7.00 -11.16 22.89
N ALA A 275 7.57 -12.33 23.22
CA ALA A 275 6.93 -13.62 23.03
C ALA A 275 5.68 -13.80 23.89
N GLU A 276 5.65 -13.17 25.07
CA GLU A 276 4.51 -13.14 25.99
C GLU A 276 3.52 -11.98 25.69
N HIS A 277 3.76 -11.25 24.58
CA HIS A 277 2.94 -10.10 24.16
C HIS A 277 2.88 -8.96 25.17
N HIS A 278 3.89 -8.82 26.02
CA HIS A 278 4.00 -7.66 26.90
C HIS A 278 4.37 -6.39 26.12
N PRO A 279 3.81 -5.23 26.45
CA PRO A 279 4.18 -3.96 25.87
C PRO A 279 5.67 -3.66 26.09
N ILE A 280 6.36 -3.29 25.03
CA ILE A 280 7.79 -2.93 25.08
C ILE A 280 7.95 -1.47 24.68
N SER A 281 8.61 -0.68 25.51
CA SER A 281 8.86 0.72 25.17
C SER A 281 9.80 0.85 23.98
N ALA A 282 9.62 1.87 23.15
CA ALA A 282 10.46 2.11 21.99
C ALA A 282 11.97 2.24 22.32
N PRO A 283 12.41 2.87 23.45
CA PRO A 283 13.81 2.87 23.84
C PRO A 283 14.34 1.47 24.18
N THR A 284 13.59 0.69 24.96
CA THR A 284 13.96 -0.68 25.32
C THR A 284 14.13 -1.56 24.10
N TYR A 285 13.22 -1.44 23.16
CA TYR A 285 13.31 -2.13 21.88
C TYR A 285 14.55 -1.74 21.08
N ARG A 286 14.79 -0.44 20.87
CA ARG A 286 15.98 0.01 20.13
C ARG A 286 17.26 -0.53 20.74
N TYR A 287 17.31 -0.58 22.05
CA TYR A 287 18.43 -1.20 22.76
C TYR A 287 18.58 -2.69 22.39
N ALA A 288 17.50 -3.48 22.45
CA ALA A 288 17.52 -4.89 22.08
C ALA A 288 17.90 -5.09 20.61
N VAL A 289 17.34 -4.28 19.70
CA VAL A 289 17.70 -4.31 18.27
C VAL A 289 19.20 -4.07 18.07
N ASN A 290 19.77 -3.09 18.75
CA ASN A 290 21.21 -2.81 18.64
C ASN A 290 22.07 -3.99 19.12
N LEU A 291 21.61 -4.75 20.12
CA LEU A 291 22.31 -5.93 20.61
C LEU A 291 22.26 -7.14 19.67
N ILE A 292 21.23 -7.22 18.82
CA ILE A 292 20.97 -8.37 17.96
C ILE A 292 20.96 -8.06 16.46
N LYS A 293 21.20 -6.79 16.08
CA LYS A 293 21.08 -6.30 14.68
C LYS A 293 21.80 -7.15 13.63
N ASN A 294 22.88 -7.80 14.01
CA ASN A 294 23.67 -8.65 13.11
C ASN A 294 23.18 -10.11 13.08
N LYS A 295 22.06 -10.40 13.73
CA LYS A 295 21.51 -11.77 13.80
C LYS A 295 20.30 -11.98 12.90
N GLY A 296 19.83 -10.94 12.22
CA GLY A 296 18.66 -11.04 11.34
C GLY A 296 17.36 -11.42 12.06
N ILE A 297 17.25 -11.17 13.36
CA ILE A 297 16.11 -11.57 14.19
C ILE A 297 15.22 -10.36 14.43
N PHE A 298 13.91 -10.56 14.30
CA PHE A 298 12.90 -9.56 14.63
C PHE A 298 12.44 -9.73 16.10
N PRO A 299 12.79 -8.81 17.00
CA PRO A 299 12.61 -9.02 18.43
C PRO A 299 11.22 -8.63 18.98
N TYR A 300 10.30 -8.11 18.17
CA TYR A 300 8.99 -7.65 18.64
C TYR A 300 7.89 -8.69 18.61
N ALA A 301 7.99 -9.64 17.69
CA ALA A 301 7.01 -10.69 17.57
C ALA A 301 7.69 -11.99 17.17
N PHE A 302 7.15 -13.08 17.64
CA PHE A 302 7.65 -14.41 17.38
C PHE A 302 6.53 -15.29 16.87
N LEU A 303 6.87 -16.25 16.03
CA LEU A 303 5.98 -17.35 15.68
C LEU A 303 5.64 -18.15 16.95
N PRO A 304 4.41 -18.69 17.05
CA PRO A 304 4.06 -19.62 18.11
C PRO A 304 5.08 -20.76 18.22
N ALA A 305 5.34 -21.25 19.43
CA ALA A 305 6.32 -22.32 19.65
C ALA A 305 5.99 -23.64 18.94
N ASN A 306 4.71 -23.84 18.62
CA ASN A 306 4.18 -24.98 17.86
C ASN A 306 3.92 -24.66 16.38
N SER A 307 4.50 -23.59 15.86
CA SER A 307 4.39 -23.25 14.43
C SER A 307 4.98 -24.35 13.56
N GLU A 308 4.38 -24.58 12.40
CA GLU A 308 4.88 -25.53 11.40
C GLU A 308 6.24 -25.10 10.81
N VAL A 309 6.62 -23.84 10.99
CA VAL A 309 7.88 -23.29 10.52
C VAL A 309 8.62 -22.59 11.67
N ASP A 310 9.95 -22.71 11.69
CA ASP A 310 10.80 -22.08 12.67
C ASP A 310 11.16 -20.63 12.35
N CYS A 311 11.01 -20.24 11.07
CA CYS A 311 11.36 -18.91 10.56
C CYS A 311 10.48 -18.53 9.37
N LEU A 312 10.02 -17.27 9.36
CA LEU A 312 9.43 -16.62 8.17
C LEU A 312 10.29 -15.44 7.74
N PRO A 313 10.61 -15.32 6.46
CA PRO A 313 11.32 -14.15 5.93
C PRO A 313 10.55 -12.85 6.21
N ASN A 314 11.26 -11.75 6.37
CA ASN A 314 10.62 -10.44 6.40
C ASN A 314 9.90 -10.18 5.05
N PRO A 315 8.61 -9.79 5.04
CA PRO A 315 7.87 -9.56 3.80
C PRO A 315 8.51 -8.48 2.92
N LEU A 316 9.22 -7.50 3.50
CA LEU A 316 9.96 -6.50 2.71
C LEU A 316 11.16 -7.12 1.98
N ALA A 317 11.85 -8.11 2.57
CA ALA A 317 12.94 -8.80 1.90
C ALA A 317 12.45 -9.62 0.70
N LEU A 318 11.26 -10.22 0.82
CA LEU A 318 10.61 -10.92 -0.29
C LEU A 318 10.27 -9.96 -1.45
N ILE A 319 9.76 -8.76 -1.13
CA ILE A 319 9.46 -7.72 -2.11
C ILE A 319 10.74 -7.21 -2.77
N GLU A 320 11.79 -6.92 -1.99
CA GLU A 320 13.09 -6.47 -2.50
C GLU A 320 13.70 -7.49 -3.46
N GLY A 321 13.64 -8.78 -3.09
CA GLY A 321 14.09 -9.87 -3.94
C GLY A 321 13.31 -9.97 -5.26
N LYS A 322 12.00 -9.72 -5.24
CA LYS A 322 11.16 -9.67 -6.45
C LYS A 322 11.55 -8.48 -7.34
N ILE A 323 11.67 -7.29 -6.77
CA ILE A 323 12.06 -6.06 -7.51
C ILE A 323 13.47 -6.20 -8.10
N SER A 324 14.43 -6.72 -7.32
CA SER A 324 15.81 -6.89 -7.78
C SER A 324 15.93 -7.87 -8.94
N ARG A 325 15.10 -8.90 -8.97
CA ARG A 325 15.03 -9.83 -10.12
C ARG A 325 14.42 -9.16 -11.34
N GLN A 326 13.35 -8.38 -11.16
CA GLN A 326 12.71 -7.63 -12.24
C GLN A 326 13.67 -6.62 -12.88
N ILE A 327 14.40 -5.83 -12.07
CA ILE A 327 15.35 -4.81 -12.57
C ILE A 327 16.56 -5.45 -13.28
N LYS A 328 16.95 -6.67 -12.91
CA LYS A 328 18.11 -7.35 -13.52
C LYS A 328 17.74 -8.20 -14.74
N GLY A 329 16.47 -8.31 -15.08
CA GLY A 329 15.99 -9.10 -16.21
C GLY A 329 16.28 -10.61 -16.09
N ILE A 330 16.36 -11.12 -14.84
CA ILE A 330 16.64 -12.52 -14.52
C ILE A 330 15.36 -13.20 -14.04
#